data_4bbdb4bf04559121e4b5e8f11392f863
#
_entry.id   4bbdb4bf04559121e4b5e8f11392f863
#
_cell.length_a   1.000
_cell.length_b   1.000
_cell.length_c   1.000
_cell.angle_alpha   90.00
_cell.angle_beta   90.00
_cell.angle_gamma   90.00
#
_symmetry.space_group_name_H-M   'P 1'
#
loop_
_entity.id
_entity.type
_entity.pdbx_description
1 polymer ?
#
loop_
_entity_poly.entity_id
_entity_poly.type
_entity_poly.pdbx_seq_one_letter_code
_entity_poly.pdbx_strand_id
1 'polypeptide(L)'
;MVEVLDWFQLASKKESRMIQMRRDMHQHPEPSFEETWTHNYILNQLRKLDCQIEAPIGRNGIKATFIGAEQGPVIAFRADFDALPVQELNDVPYKSKNEGYMHACGHDGHTAILLGVAEIIHEHRHLLKGNVVLIFQYGEEIMPGGSQEMIDDGCLRDVDKIYGTHLWSGYPTGTIYSRPGAIMASPDEFSVTIYGKGGHGAKPHETIDPIVIMAEFILSAQKIISRTIDPVKEAVLTFGMIQAGSSDSVIPDSAFCKGTVRTFDTELQTHIQTKMDKLLQGLALANDITYDMNYVRGYLPVHNHADAYEVVKQAANEMHLRFNESELMMIGEDFSHYLKVRPGAFFLTGCGNKEKGITAPHHNPHFDIDERAFKYAASEFLKILEIEQVL
;
A
#
# COMPACT_ATOMS: atom_id res chain seq x y z
N MET A 1 -6.29 23.47 -35.16
CA MET A 1 -5.23 22.48 -34.93
C MET A 1 -5.33 22.13 -33.45
N VAL A 2 -5.53 20.87 -33.13
CA VAL A 2 -5.48 20.40 -31.74
C VAL A 2 -4.03 20.58 -31.28
N GLU A 3 -3.80 21.32 -30.22
CA GLU A 3 -2.46 21.47 -29.64
C GLU A 3 -2.03 20.10 -29.10
N VAL A 4 -1.03 19.50 -29.73
CA VAL A 4 -0.47 18.22 -29.23
C VAL A 4 0.48 18.56 -28.07
N LEU A 5 0.05 18.31 -26.85
CA LEU A 5 0.85 18.57 -25.65
C LEU A 5 1.90 17.46 -25.46
N ASP A 6 3.12 17.86 -25.18
CA ASP A 6 4.18 16.95 -24.71
C ASP A 6 4.12 16.86 -23.17
N TRP A 7 3.38 15.86 -22.67
CA TRP A 7 3.18 15.65 -21.23
C TRP A 7 4.49 15.41 -20.49
N PHE A 8 5.45 14.74 -21.12
CA PHE A 8 6.75 14.52 -20.52
C PHE A 8 7.54 15.83 -20.38
N GLN A 9 7.46 16.71 -21.35
CA GLN A 9 8.10 18.03 -21.27
C GLN A 9 7.43 18.91 -20.21
N LEU A 10 6.09 18.88 -20.09
CA LEU A 10 5.36 19.63 -19.06
C LEU A 10 5.70 19.11 -17.65
N ALA A 11 5.71 17.80 -17.44
CA ALA A 11 6.13 17.19 -16.18
C ALA A 11 7.60 17.52 -15.85
N SER A 12 8.49 17.53 -16.87
CA SER A 12 9.90 17.90 -16.70
C SER A 12 10.09 19.36 -16.27
N LYS A 13 9.26 20.28 -16.74
CA LYS A 13 9.29 21.68 -16.29
C LYS A 13 8.90 21.84 -14.81
N LYS A 14 8.07 20.91 -14.29
CA LYS A 14 7.65 20.90 -12.88
C LYS A 14 8.55 20.03 -11.97
N GLU A 15 9.54 19.32 -12.51
CA GLU A 15 10.40 18.42 -11.75
C GLU A 15 11.00 19.08 -10.51
N SER A 16 11.65 20.24 -10.67
CA SER A 16 12.23 20.97 -9.53
C SER A 16 11.22 21.35 -8.46
N ARG A 17 9.98 21.64 -8.88
CA ARG A 17 8.89 21.98 -7.96
C ARG A 17 8.41 20.75 -7.19
N MET A 18 8.24 19.61 -7.85
CA MET A 18 7.91 18.33 -7.21
C MET A 18 9.01 17.91 -6.23
N ILE A 19 10.29 18.04 -6.62
CA ILE A 19 11.41 17.76 -5.73
C ILE A 19 11.37 18.62 -4.47
N GLN A 20 11.10 19.92 -4.61
CA GLN A 20 11.01 20.82 -3.45
C GLN A 20 9.84 20.40 -2.52
N MET A 21 8.67 20.11 -3.07
CA MET A 21 7.51 19.67 -2.28
C MET A 21 7.79 18.34 -1.55
N ARG A 22 8.42 17.38 -2.23
CA ARG A 22 8.85 16.13 -1.60
C ARG A 22 9.78 16.38 -0.42
N ARG A 23 10.81 17.19 -0.61
CA ARG A 23 11.81 17.47 0.44
C ARG A 23 11.25 18.24 1.61
N ASP A 24 10.27 19.12 1.37
CA ASP A 24 9.54 19.81 2.44
C ASP A 24 8.79 18.80 3.32
N MET A 25 8.06 17.83 2.71
CA MET A 25 7.33 16.78 3.43
C MET A 25 8.30 15.79 4.08
N HIS A 26 9.38 15.41 3.41
CA HIS A 26 10.39 14.48 3.95
C HIS A 26 11.01 14.96 5.26
N GLN A 27 11.13 16.27 5.43
CA GLN A 27 11.62 16.86 6.68
C GLN A 27 10.61 16.81 7.83
N HIS A 28 9.32 16.55 7.54
CA HIS A 28 8.24 16.58 8.51
C HIS A 28 7.38 15.30 8.45
N PRO A 29 7.98 14.10 8.53
CA PRO A 29 7.24 12.85 8.46
C PRO A 29 6.35 12.72 9.69
N GLU A 30 5.11 12.30 9.47
CA GLU A 30 4.12 12.06 10.50
C GLU A 30 3.56 10.64 10.38
N PRO A 31 3.36 9.93 11.51
CA PRO A 31 2.85 8.56 11.46
C PRO A 31 1.41 8.51 10.97
N SER A 32 1.00 7.33 10.51
CA SER A 32 -0.36 7.03 10.07
C SER A 32 -1.40 7.51 11.08
N PHE A 33 -2.43 8.18 10.60
CA PHE A 33 -3.57 8.76 11.34
C PHE A 33 -3.23 10.00 12.20
N GLU A 34 -2.00 10.51 12.17
CA GLU A 34 -1.56 11.69 12.92
C GLU A 34 -1.01 12.81 12.01
N GLU A 35 -1.19 12.72 10.68
CA GLU A 35 -0.60 13.54 9.62
C GLU A 35 -1.22 14.95 9.56
N THR A 36 -1.04 15.75 10.59
CA THR A 36 -1.65 17.09 10.70
C THR A 36 -0.91 18.14 9.89
N TRP A 37 0.42 18.17 9.96
CA TRP A 37 1.25 19.12 9.24
C TRP A 37 1.18 18.83 7.72
N THR A 38 1.30 17.56 7.34
CA THR A 38 1.26 17.12 5.94
C THR A 38 -0.09 17.42 5.30
N HIS A 39 -1.20 17.14 5.98
CA HIS A 39 -2.54 17.53 5.55
C HIS A 39 -2.63 19.03 5.26
N ASN A 40 -2.19 19.89 6.21
CA ASN A 40 -2.22 21.33 6.04
C ASN A 40 -1.27 21.80 4.92
N TYR A 41 -0.11 21.16 4.77
CA TYR A 41 0.81 21.45 3.67
C TYR A 41 0.15 21.22 2.31
N ILE A 42 -0.48 20.06 2.11
CA ILE A 42 -1.20 19.71 0.88
C ILE A 42 -2.33 20.71 0.62
N LEU A 43 -3.17 20.99 1.62
CA LEU A 43 -4.25 22.00 1.49
C LEU A 43 -3.73 23.37 1.07
N ASN A 44 -2.59 23.80 1.63
CA ASN A 44 -1.98 25.09 1.29
C ASN A 44 -1.44 25.14 -0.14
N GLN A 45 -1.03 24.00 -0.73
CA GLN A 45 -0.69 23.96 -2.15
C GLN A 45 -1.97 24.00 -3.02
N LEU A 46 -2.95 23.17 -2.71
CA LEU A 46 -4.21 23.09 -3.48
C LEU A 46 -5.03 24.39 -3.49
N ARG A 47 -5.04 25.13 -2.38
CA ARG A 47 -5.75 26.44 -2.27
C ARG A 47 -5.20 27.51 -3.22
N LYS A 48 -4.03 27.32 -3.81
CA LYS A 48 -3.47 28.21 -4.83
C LYS A 48 -4.00 27.90 -6.23
N LEU A 49 -4.69 26.77 -6.38
CA LEU A 49 -5.19 26.28 -7.64
C LEU A 49 -6.72 26.46 -7.73
N ASP A 50 -7.21 26.57 -8.95
CA ASP A 50 -8.66 26.67 -9.19
C ASP A 50 -9.26 25.27 -9.26
N CYS A 51 -9.53 24.68 -8.09
CA CYS A 51 -10.17 23.38 -7.91
C CYS A 51 -11.14 23.41 -6.72
N GLN A 52 -12.13 22.52 -6.73
CA GLN A 52 -13.00 22.30 -5.59
C GLN A 52 -12.29 21.40 -4.58
N ILE A 53 -12.26 21.78 -3.30
CA ILE A 53 -11.58 21.03 -2.24
C ILE A 53 -12.61 20.57 -1.23
N GLU A 54 -12.64 19.28 -0.98
CA GLU A 54 -13.36 18.63 0.12
C GLU A 54 -12.32 18.09 1.11
N ALA A 55 -12.31 18.63 2.35
CA ALA A 55 -11.38 18.25 3.41
C ALA A 55 -11.92 18.63 4.79
N PRO A 56 -11.83 17.75 5.82
CA PRO A 56 -11.34 16.39 5.67
C PRO A 56 -12.32 15.46 4.95
N ILE A 57 -11.83 14.44 4.26
CA ILE A 57 -12.56 13.28 3.78
C ILE A 57 -12.07 12.07 4.57
N GLY A 58 -12.99 11.32 5.17
CA GLY A 58 -12.63 10.40 6.24
C GLY A 58 -12.06 11.18 7.43
N ARG A 59 -11.03 10.65 8.07
CA ARG A 59 -10.40 11.30 9.23
C ARG A 59 -9.54 12.50 8.83
N ASN A 60 -8.70 12.35 7.80
CA ASN A 60 -7.65 13.32 7.48
C ASN A 60 -7.34 13.42 5.98
N GLY A 61 -8.12 12.77 5.10
CA GLY A 61 -7.91 12.79 3.66
C GLY A 61 -8.35 14.10 3.00
N ILE A 62 -7.94 14.29 1.75
CA ILE A 62 -8.29 15.45 0.94
C ILE A 62 -8.73 14.96 -0.44
N LYS A 63 -9.82 15.54 -0.94
CA LYS A 63 -10.28 15.37 -2.31
C LYS A 63 -10.26 16.72 -3.00
N ALA A 64 -9.54 16.83 -4.11
CA ALA A 64 -9.51 18.01 -4.97
C ALA A 64 -10.08 17.67 -6.34
N THR A 65 -11.06 18.44 -6.80
CA THR A 65 -11.74 18.20 -8.09
C THR A 65 -11.52 19.37 -9.04
N PHE A 66 -10.94 19.09 -10.19
CA PHE A 66 -10.86 20.01 -11.33
C PHE A 66 -12.03 19.75 -12.26
N ILE A 67 -12.88 20.75 -12.41
CA ILE A 67 -14.08 20.68 -13.25
C ILE A 67 -13.72 21.09 -14.69
N GLY A 68 -14.00 20.21 -15.64
CA GLY A 68 -13.88 20.51 -17.07
C GLY A 68 -15.00 21.36 -17.61
N ALA A 69 -14.80 21.88 -18.83
CA ALA A 69 -15.78 22.72 -19.51
C ALA A 69 -16.96 21.93 -20.10
N GLU A 70 -16.77 20.62 -20.30
CA GLU A 70 -17.74 19.72 -20.92
C GLU A 70 -18.13 18.60 -19.96
N GLN A 71 -19.27 17.96 -20.21
CA GLN A 71 -19.64 16.73 -19.53
C GLN A 71 -18.86 15.55 -20.16
N GLY A 72 -18.03 14.90 -19.38
CA GLY A 72 -17.17 13.79 -19.81
C GLY A 72 -16.81 12.86 -18.67
N PRO A 73 -15.86 11.95 -18.87
CA PRO A 73 -15.41 11.00 -17.84
C PRO A 73 -14.86 11.70 -16.60
N VAL A 74 -14.97 11.03 -15.45
CA VAL A 74 -14.41 11.48 -14.18
C VAL A 74 -13.30 10.50 -13.75
N ILE A 75 -12.07 10.93 -13.90
CA ILE A 75 -10.89 10.10 -13.59
C ILE A 75 -10.25 10.57 -12.29
N ALA A 76 -10.00 9.61 -11.39
CA ALA A 76 -9.35 9.87 -10.13
C ALA A 76 -7.90 9.37 -10.12
N PHE A 77 -7.03 10.11 -9.41
CA PHE A 77 -5.69 9.68 -9.04
C PHE A 77 -5.53 9.73 -7.53
N ARG A 78 -4.81 8.75 -6.97
CA ARG A 78 -4.55 8.69 -5.52
C ARG A 78 -3.06 8.78 -5.22
N ALA A 79 -2.72 9.50 -4.19
CA ALA A 79 -1.44 9.45 -3.49
C ALA A 79 -1.69 9.36 -1.98
N ASP A 80 -0.87 8.56 -1.31
CA ASP A 80 -0.78 8.49 0.14
C ASP A 80 0.22 9.53 0.68
N PHE A 81 0.19 9.80 2.02
CA PHE A 81 1.08 10.81 2.60
C PHE A 81 1.55 10.54 4.03
N ASP A 82 1.30 9.38 4.59
CA ASP A 82 1.79 8.98 5.92
C ASP A 82 3.25 8.50 5.89
N ALA A 83 3.87 8.42 7.07
CA ALA A 83 5.25 8.02 7.26
C ALA A 83 5.38 6.90 8.30
N LEU A 84 6.56 6.31 8.37
CA LEU A 84 6.88 5.15 9.19
C LEU A 84 7.65 5.52 10.47
N PRO A 85 7.49 4.73 11.57
CA PRO A 85 8.30 4.85 12.77
C PRO A 85 9.70 4.24 12.55
N VAL A 86 10.47 4.86 11.67
CA VAL A 86 11.83 4.48 11.28
C VAL A 86 12.76 5.65 11.56
N GLN A 87 13.86 5.43 12.30
CA GLN A 87 14.89 6.46 12.48
C GLN A 87 15.74 6.57 11.21
N GLU A 88 15.68 7.72 10.55
CA GLU A 88 16.46 7.97 9.35
C GLU A 88 17.98 8.06 9.65
N LEU A 89 18.76 7.33 8.86
CA LEU A 89 20.23 7.32 8.97
C LEU A 89 20.94 7.97 7.76
N ASN A 90 20.21 8.52 6.80
CA ASN A 90 20.77 9.23 5.66
C ASN A 90 21.46 10.54 6.11
N ASP A 91 22.48 10.93 5.37
CA ASP A 91 23.14 12.24 5.48
C ASP A 91 22.79 13.10 4.26
N VAL A 92 21.54 13.63 4.28
CA VAL A 92 21.00 14.44 3.19
C VAL A 92 20.45 15.77 3.72
N PRO A 93 20.46 16.84 2.91
CA PRO A 93 20.01 18.17 3.35
C PRO A 93 18.53 18.23 3.76
N TYR A 94 17.72 17.29 3.27
CA TYR A 94 16.29 17.18 3.53
C TYR A 94 15.92 16.08 4.53
N LYS A 95 16.91 15.59 5.30
CA LYS A 95 16.69 14.60 6.37
C LYS A 95 15.53 14.95 7.28
N SER A 96 14.81 13.94 7.75
CA SER A 96 13.76 14.08 8.76
C SER A 96 14.19 14.92 9.96
N LYS A 97 13.33 15.83 10.38
CA LYS A 97 13.46 16.63 11.62
C LYS A 97 12.63 16.04 12.77
N ASN A 98 11.82 15.04 12.50
CA ASN A 98 11.01 14.33 13.49
C ASN A 98 11.75 13.05 13.89
N GLU A 99 12.39 13.08 15.06
CA GLU A 99 13.15 11.94 15.59
C GLU A 99 12.26 10.67 15.66
N GLY A 100 12.80 9.55 15.17
CA GLY A 100 12.12 8.26 15.14
C GLY A 100 11.15 8.08 13.97
N TYR A 101 10.97 9.07 13.09
CA TYR A 101 10.06 8.97 11.94
C TYR A 101 10.76 9.31 10.62
N MET A 102 10.36 8.63 9.55
CA MET A 102 10.91 8.83 8.20
C MET A 102 9.88 8.45 7.13
N HIS A 103 9.84 9.20 6.03
CA HIS A 103 9.21 8.72 4.80
C HIS A 103 10.07 7.63 4.15
N ALA A 104 10.01 6.41 4.68
CA ALA A 104 10.79 5.27 4.21
C ALA A 104 10.04 4.39 3.20
N CYS A 105 8.87 4.83 2.72
CA CYS A 105 8.10 4.17 1.66
C CYS A 105 7.92 5.03 0.39
N GLY A 106 8.19 6.33 0.47
CA GLY A 106 8.14 7.23 -0.69
C GLY A 106 6.82 8.00 -0.84
N HIS A 107 5.94 7.99 0.16
CA HIS A 107 4.64 8.66 0.14
C HIS A 107 4.77 10.19 0.00
N ASP A 108 5.83 10.78 0.51
CA ASP A 108 6.22 12.18 0.24
C ASP A 108 6.42 12.44 -1.26
N GLY A 109 7.02 11.47 -1.98
CA GLY A 109 7.17 11.50 -3.42
C GLY A 109 5.84 11.31 -4.17
N HIS A 110 4.98 10.38 -3.74
CA HIS A 110 3.65 10.16 -4.34
C HIS A 110 2.81 11.44 -4.27
N THR A 111 2.75 12.06 -3.08
CA THR A 111 2.03 13.31 -2.86
C THR A 111 2.64 14.46 -3.65
N ALA A 112 3.97 14.58 -3.73
CA ALA A 112 4.63 15.62 -4.53
C ALA A 112 4.35 15.48 -6.02
N ILE A 113 4.32 14.26 -6.56
CA ILE A 113 3.94 13.96 -7.94
C ILE A 113 2.50 14.42 -8.20
N LEU A 114 1.57 14.04 -7.32
CA LEU A 114 0.15 14.36 -7.51
C LEU A 114 -0.11 15.86 -7.40
N LEU A 115 0.60 16.58 -6.52
CA LEU A 115 0.57 18.05 -6.47
C LEU A 115 1.15 18.69 -7.74
N GLY A 116 2.22 18.12 -8.30
CA GLY A 116 2.78 18.55 -9.59
C GLY A 116 1.78 18.36 -10.75
N VAL A 117 1.09 17.23 -10.77
CA VAL A 117 0.00 16.95 -11.72
C VAL A 117 -1.12 17.98 -11.54
N ALA A 118 -1.51 18.32 -10.29
CA ALA A 118 -2.50 19.34 -9.99
C ALA A 118 -2.14 20.72 -10.58
N GLU A 119 -0.87 21.14 -10.44
CA GLU A 119 -0.39 22.40 -11.02
C GLU A 119 -0.46 22.38 -12.55
N ILE A 120 -0.11 21.27 -13.21
CA ILE A 120 -0.17 21.16 -14.68
C ILE A 120 -1.62 21.16 -15.15
N ILE A 121 -2.51 20.43 -14.49
CA ILE A 121 -3.95 20.44 -14.80
C ILE A 121 -4.54 21.84 -14.65
N HIS A 122 -4.19 22.57 -13.58
CA HIS A 122 -4.63 23.95 -13.38
C HIS A 122 -4.22 24.87 -14.52
N GLU A 123 -2.95 24.79 -14.97
CA GLU A 123 -2.42 25.60 -16.08
C GLU A 123 -3.10 25.29 -17.42
N HIS A 124 -3.56 24.05 -17.61
CA HIS A 124 -4.19 23.57 -18.85
C HIS A 124 -5.69 23.25 -18.69
N ARG A 125 -6.33 23.73 -17.62
CA ARG A 125 -7.74 23.39 -17.30
C ARG A 125 -8.74 23.68 -18.43
N HIS A 126 -8.42 24.64 -19.31
CA HIS A 126 -9.24 24.98 -20.47
C HIS A 126 -9.33 23.85 -21.50
N LEU A 127 -8.48 22.83 -21.40
CA LEU A 127 -8.49 21.64 -22.25
C LEU A 127 -9.31 20.50 -21.64
N LEU A 128 -9.71 20.60 -20.37
CA LEU A 128 -10.47 19.53 -19.71
C LEU A 128 -11.86 19.37 -20.32
N LYS A 129 -12.15 18.19 -20.81
CA LYS A 129 -13.46 17.77 -21.33
C LYS A 129 -14.30 17.08 -20.25
N GLY A 130 -13.65 16.33 -19.36
CA GLY A 130 -14.25 15.70 -18.20
C GLY A 130 -13.70 16.28 -16.90
N ASN A 131 -13.87 15.55 -15.78
CA ASN A 131 -13.39 15.97 -14.48
C ASN A 131 -12.18 15.16 -14.03
N VAL A 132 -11.26 15.80 -13.29
CA VAL A 132 -10.15 15.12 -12.64
C VAL A 132 -10.30 15.24 -11.13
N VAL A 133 -10.24 14.10 -10.44
CA VAL A 133 -10.30 14.00 -8.98
C VAL A 133 -8.93 13.56 -8.46
N LEU A 134 -8.36 14.34 -7.56
CA LEU A 134 -7.11 14.00 -6.88
C LEU A 134 -7.42 13.65 -5.43
N ILE A 135 -7.04 12.46 -5.01
CA ILE A 135 -7.26 11.92 -3.68
C ILE A 135 -5.92 11.83 -2.96
N PHE A 136 -5.78 12.58 -1.88
CA PHE A 136 -4.63 12.53 -0.99
C PHE A 136 -5.06 11.76 0.26
N GLN A 137 -4.44 10.61 0.50
CA GLN A 137 -4.86 9.66 1.49
C GLN A 137 -3.87 9.56 2.65
N TYR A 138 -4.38 9.52 3.85
CA TYR A 138 -3.67 9.26 5.11
C TYR A 138 -3.65 7.76 5.42
N GLY A 139 -2.71 7.33 6.29
CA GLY A 139 -2.79 6.08 7.04
C GLY A 139 -2.72 4.81 6.20
N GLU A 140 -1.89 4.74 5.17
CA GLU A 140 -1.73 3.52 4.36
C GLU A 140 -0.99 2.41 5.12
N GLU A 141 0.04 2.77 5.89
CA GLU A 141 1.02 1.86 6.49
C GLU A 141 0.49 1.05 7.69
N ILE A 142 -0.66 1.43 8.24
CA ILE A 142 -1.25 0.78 9.42
C ILE A 142 -2.69 0.36 9.15
N MET A 143 -2.99 -0.94 9.27
CA MET A 143 -4.36 -1.44 9.18
C MET A 143 -5.30 -0.77 10.19
N PRO A 144 -6.54 -0.45 9.79
CA PRO A 144 -7.25 -0.89 8.57
C PRO A 144 -7.02 -0.01 7.34
N GLY A 145 -6.09 0.95 7.36
CA GLY A 145 -5.86 1.92 6.30
C GLY A 145 -6.83 3.09 6.31
N GLY A 146 -6.45 4.17 5.61
CA GLY A 146 -7.33 5.34 5.47
C GLY A 146 -8.33 5.24 4.31
N SER A 147 -8.06 4.36 3.34
CA SER A 147 -8.83 4.27 2.09
C SER A 147 -10.30 3.95 2.31
N GLN A 148 -10.65 3.01 3.20
CA GLN A 148 -12.04 2.62 3.43
C GLN A 148 -12.85 3.75 4.08
N GLU A 149 -12.30 4.46 5.08
CA GLU A 149 -12.98 5.62 5.69
C GLU A 149 -13.22 6.72 4.64
N MET A 150 -12.27 6.97 3.73
CA MET A 150 -12.43 7.96 2.65
C MET A 150 -13.47 7.53 1.62
N ILE A 151 -13.56 6.24 1.30
CA ILE A 151 -14.59 5.69 0.39
C ILE A 151 -15.97 5.86 1.02
N ASP A 152 -16.13 5.51 2.29
CA ASP A 152 -17.39 5.60 3.03
C ASP A 152 -17.87 7.06 3.13
N ASP A 153 -16.94 8.01 3.25
CA ASP A 153 -17.22 9.46 3.25
C ASP A 153 -17.39 10.06 1.84
N GLY A 154 -17.26 9.24 0.79
CA GLY A 154 -17.66 9.57 -0.57
C GLY A 154 -16.57 10.17 -1.45
N CYS A 155 -15.28 9.88 -1.21
CA CYS A 155 -14.19 10.35 -2.07
C CYS A 155 -14.31 9.88 -3.53
N LEU A 156 -14.97 8.72 -3.75
CA LEU A 156 -15.23 8.16 -5.08
C LEU A 156 -16.63 8.52 -5.64
N ARG A 157 -17.35 9.48 -5.04
CA ARG A 157 -18.63 9.92 -5.62
C ARG A 157 -18.38 10.49 -7.02
N ASP A 158 -19.15 9.99 -7.97
CA ASP A 158 -19.11 10.37 -9.40
C ASP A 158 -17.79 10.03 -10.14
N VAL A 159 -16.88 9.27 -9.53
CA VAL A 159 -15.65 8.78 -10.16
C VAL A 159 -15.96 7.56 -11.03
N ASP A 160 -15.51 7.56 -12.28
CA ASP A 160 -15.66 6.44 -13.22
C ASP A 160 -14.51 5.44 -13.08
N LYS A 161 -13.27 5.93 -13.06
CA LYS A 161 -12.06 5.11 -12.91
C LYS A 161 -11.04 5.77 -11.97
N ILE A 162 -10.21 4.94 -11.34
CA ILE A 162 -9.15 5.39 -10.44
C ILE A 162 -7.80 4.77 -10.78
N TYR A 163 -6.74 5.57 -10.73
CA TYR A 163 -5.37 5.13 -10.92
C TYR A 163 -4.49 5.56 -9.76
N GLY A 164 -3.47 4.75 -9.46
CA GLY A 164 -2.46 5.06 -8.45
C GLY A 164 -1.10 4.54 -8.87
N THR A 165 -0.05 5.14 -8.32
CA THR A 165 1.31 4.65 -8.52
C THR A 165 2.05 4.56 -7.21
N HIS A 166 2.96 3.58 -7.11
CA HIS A 166 3.95 3.52 -6.06
C HIS A 166 5.36 3.69 -6.64
N LEU A 167 6.15 4.56 -6.04
CA LEU A 167 7.57 4.68 -6.35
C LEU A 167 8.31 3.44 -5.82
N TRP A 168 9.02 2.72 -6.70
CA TRP A 168 9.62 1.45 -6.34
C TRP A 168 11.14 1.45 -6.47
N SER A 169 11.87 1.44 -5.33
CA SER A 169 13.34 1.51 -5.32
C SER A 169 14.04 0.27 -5.89
N GLY A 170 13.35 -0.86 -5.96
CA GLY A 170 13.84 -2.08 -6.60
C GLY A 170 13.89 -2.00 -8.13
N TYR A 171 13.23 -1.02 -8.75
CA TYR A 171 13.17 -0.83 -10.20
C TYR A 171 13.94 0.42 -10.63
N PRO A 172 14.63 0.38 -11.80
CA PRO A 172 15.39 1.51 -12.30
C PRO A 172 14.52 2.73 -12.58
N THR A 173 15.01 3.92 -12.26
CA THR A 173 14.39 5.20 -12.63
C THR A 173 14.10 5.28 -14.12
N GLY A 174 12.92 5.77 -14.49
CA GLY A 174 12.46 5.89 -15.88
C GLY A 174 11.78 4.64 -16.41
N THR A 175 11.36 3.74 -15.53
CA THR A 175 10.62 2.52 -15.90
C THR A 175 9.24 2.50 -15.23
N ILE A 176 8.25 2.00 -15.95
CA ILE A 176 6.89 1.76 -15.46
C ILE A 176 6.64 0.26 -15.43
N TYR A 177 6.03 -0.23 -14.36
CA TYR A 177 5.65 -1.63 -14.20
C TYR A 177 4.18 -1.72 -13.81
N SER A 178 3.46 -2.63 -14.42
CA SER A 178 2.11 -3.01 -14.02
C SER A 178 1.80 -4.40 -14.54
N ARG A 179 0.68 -4.98 -14.15
CA ARG A 179 0.19 -6.26 -14.69
C ARG A 179 -1.34 -6.31 -14.61
N PRO A 180 -2.01 -7.07 -15.48
CA PRO A 180 -3.44 -7.31 -15.33
C PRO A 180 -3.70 -8.28 -14.19
N GLY A 181 -4.84 -8.13 -13.54
CA GLY A 181 -5.19 -8.98 -12.41
C GLY A 181 -4.43 -8.63 -11.13
N ALA A 182 -4.16 -9.62 -10.29
CA ALA A 182 -3.49 -9.41 -9.02
C ALA A 182 -2.05 -8.89 -9.19
N ILE A 183 -1.66 -7.87 -8.43
CA ILE A 183 -0.31 -7.31 -8.40
C ILE A 183 0.29 -7.39 -6.99
N MET A 184 -0.49 -7.10 -5.93
CA MET A 184 -0.06 -7.15 -4.53
C MET A 184 -1.00 -8.02 -3.71
N ALA A 185 -0.46 -8.67 -2.67
CA ALA A 185 -1.16 -9.65 -1.85
C ALA A 185 -1.97 -8.99 -0.71
N SER A 186 -2.94 -9.73 -0.17
CA SER A 186 -3.59 -9.38 1.10
C SER A 186 -2.63 -9.58 2.28
N PRO A 187 -2.53 -8.65 3.24
CA PRO A 187 -1.65 -8.74 4.41
C PRO A 187 -2.44 -9.12 5.68
N ASP A 188 -2.89 -10.37 5.82
CA ASP A 188 -3.57 -10.80 7.05
C ASP A 188 -2.60 -11.03 8.19
N GLU A 189 -3.07 -10.77 9.41
CA GLU A 189 -2.37 -11.09 10.65
C GLU A 189 -3.20 -12.04 11.51
N PHE A 190 -2.52 -12.86 12.30
CA PHE A 190 -3.19 -13.70 13.30
C PHE A 190 -2.36 -13.84 14.57
N SER A 191 -3.05 -14.09 15.67
CA SER A 191 -2.45 -14.56 16.91
C SER A 191 -3.26 -15.71 17.49
N VAL A 192 -2.57 -16.64 18.14
CA VAL A 192 -3.17 -17.80 18.81
C VAL A 192 -2.58 -17.93 20.19
N THR A 193 -3.45 -18.07 21.19
CA THR A 193 -3.06 -18.50 22.55
C THR A 193 -3.69 -19.87 22.81
N ILE A 194 -2.88 -20.83 23.21
CA ILE A 194 -3.32 -22.14 23.69
C ILE A 194 -3.20 -22.17 25.19
N TYR A 195 -4.27 -22.54 25.86
CA TYR A 195 -4.33 -22.70 27.32
C TYR A 195 -4.34 -24.17 27.67
N GLY A 196 -3.31 -24.59 28.40
CA GLY A 196 -3.17 -25.94 28.94
C GLY A 196 -3.30 -25.95 30.46
N LYS A 197 -2.50 -26.79 31.11
CA LYS A 197 -2.40 -26.89 32.56
C LYS A 197 -0.94 -27.07 32.95
N GLY A 198 -0.36 -26.04 33.57
CA GLY A 198 1.04 -26.04 34.03
C GLY A 198 1.33 -26.97 35.19
N GLY A 199 2.61 -27.19 35.45
CA GLY A 199 3.05 -27.99 36.56
C GLY A 199 4.53 -28.37 36.50
N HIS A 200 4.89 -29.36 37.26
CA HIS A 200 6.29 -29.82 37.39
C HIS A 200 6.73 -30.57 36.11
N GLY A 201 7.82 -30.14 35.48
CA GLY A 201 8.33 -30.75 34.23
C GLY A 201 8.61 -32.26 34.29
N ALA A 202 8.91 -32.80 35.46
CA ALA A 202 9.08 -34.25 35.65
C ALA A 202 7.76 -35.02 35.93
N LYS A 203 6.61 -34.31 35.97
CA LYS A 203 5.28 -34.90 36.17
C LYS A 203 4.30 -34.52 35.05
N PRO A 204 4.61 -34.79 33.78
CA PRO A 204 3.78 -34.38 32.65
C PRO A 204 2.38 -34.99 32.67
N HIS A 205 2.19 -36.15 33.30
CA HIS A 205 0.89 -36.82 33.45
C HIS A 205 -0.12 -36.08 34.37
N GLU A 206 0.34 -35.09 35.14
CA GLU A 206 -0.51 -34.21 35.99
C GLU A 206 -0.85 -32.89 35.28
N THR A 207 -0.35 -32.67 34.05
CA THR A 207 -0.38 -31.42 33.29
C THR A 207 -1.01 -31.61 31.91
N ILE A 208 -1.24 -30.50 31.18
CA ILE A 208 -1.53 -30.44 29.76
C ILE A 208 -0.53 -29.42 29.16
N ASP A 209 0.48 -29.92 28.46
CA ASP A 209 1.60 -29.09 28.00
C ASP A 209 1.27 -28.28 26.77
N PRO A 210 1.05 -26.94 26.88
CA PRO A 210 0.69 -26.10 25.76
C PRO A 210 1.86 -25.88 24.77
N ILE A 211 3.12 -26.11 25.19
CA ILE A 211 4.28 -25.97 24.30
C ILE A 211 4.26 -27.06 23.23
N VAL A 212 4.01 -28.29 23.62
CA VAL A 212 3.96 -29.43 22.68
C VAL A 212 2.79 -29.25 21.71
N ILE A 213 1.62 -28.83 22.22
CA ILE A 213 0.43 -28.64 21.40
C ILE A 213 0.62 -27.45 20.43
N MET A 214 1.27 -26.37 20.86
CA MET A 214 1.61 -25.24 19.99
C MET A 214 2.58 -25.67 18.88
N ALA A 215 3.57 -26.49 19.17
CA ALA A 215 4.48 -27.02 18.17
C ALA A 215 3.74 -27.90 17.14
N GLU A 216 2.80 -28.74 17.59
CA GLU A 216 1.93 -29.52 16.70
C GLU A 216 1.04 -28.64 15.83
N PHE A 217 0.45 -27.58 16.39
CA PHE A 217 -0.33 -26.58 15.64
C PHE A 217 0.51 -25.96 14.54
N ILE A 218 1.69 -25.43 14.85
CA ILE A 218 2.59 -24.77 13.88
C ILE A 218 2.95 -25.72 12.74
N LEU A 219 3.38 -26.94 13.04
CA LEU A 219 3.75 -27.94 12.04
C LEU A 219 2.57 -28.37 11.18
N SER A 220 1.40 -28.56 11.80
CA SER A 220 0.20 -28.98 11.08
C SER A 220 -0.39 -27.84 10.22
N ALA A 221 -0.28 -26.58 10.65
CA ALA A 221 -0.72 -25.43 9.90
C ALA A 221 0.05 -25.27 8.57
N GLN A 222 1.33 -25.66 8.51
CA GLN A 222 2.09 -25.67 7.24
C GLN A 222 1.46 -26.57 6.17
N LYS A 223 0.73 -27.62 6.58
CA LYS A 223 0.01 -28.51 5.64
C LYS A 223 -1.17 -27.81 4.97
N ILE A 224 -1.70 -26.73 5.54
CA ILE A 224 -2.78 -25.96 4.92
C ILE A 224 -2.29 -25.46 3.57
N ILE A 225 -1.13 -24.79 3.53
CA ILE A 225 -0.55 -24.28 2.28
C ILE A 225 -0.14 -25.44 1.37
N SER A 226 0.63 -26.39 1.88
CA SER A 226 1.28 -27.40 1.03
C SER A 226 0.37 -28.54 0.57
N ARG A 227 -0.81 -28.76 1.22
CA ARG A 227 -1.67 -29.93 0.97
C ARG A 227 -3.13 -29.62 0.74
N THR A 228 -3.60 -28.36 0.94
CA THR A 228 -5.02 -28.00 0.79
C THR A 228 -5.27 -26.86 -0.19
N ILE A 229 -4.22 -26.23 -0.69
CA ILE A 229 -4.28 -25.17 -1.71
C ILE A 229 -3.75 -25.76 -3.03
N ASP A 230 -4.34 -25.31 -4.13
CA ASP A 230 -3.87 -25.65 -5.49
C ASP A 230 -2.41 -25.21 -5.63
N PRO A 231 -1.47 -26.09 -6.03
CA PRO A 231 -0.05 -25.75 -6.13
C PRO A 231 0.31 -24.60 -7.06
N VAL A 232 -0.58 -24.18 -7.96
CA VAL A 232 -0.39 -23.03 -8.86
C VAL A 232 -0.94 -21.71 -8.29
N LYS A 233 -1.49 -21.75 -7.06
CA LYS A 233 -1.97 -20.55 -6.34
C LYS A 233 -0.95 -20.16 -5.27
N GLU A 234 -0.59 -18.89 -5.27
CA GLU A 234 0.40 -18.36 -4.33
C GLU A 234 -0.24 -18.03 -2.98
N ALA A 235 0.32 -18.61 -1.92
CA ALA A 235 -0.03 -18.27 -0.55
C ALA A 235 1.15 -18.49 0.40
N VAL A 236 1.24 -17.64 1.42
CA VAL A 236 2.24 -17.72 2.49
C VAL A 236 1.55 -17.76 3.83
N LEU A 237 1.96 -18.66 4.71
CA LEU A 237 1.60 -18.73 6.13
C LEU A 237 2.88 -18.74 6.94
N THR A 238 3.17 -17.67 7.67
CA THR A 238 4.38 -17.50 8.45
C THR A 238 4.04 -17.31 9.93
N PHE A 239 4.72 -18.05 10.80
CA PHE A 239 4.74 -17.82 12.24
C PHE A 239 6.00 -17.01 12.57
N GLY A 240 5.83 -15.72 12.87
CA GLY A 240 6.94 -14.80 13.15
C GLY A 240 7.33 -14.72 14.61
N MET A 241 6.44 -15.17 15.53
CA MET A 241 6.67 -15.12 16.96
C MET A 241 6.08 -16.37 17.64
N ILE A 242 6.81 -16.90 18.63
CA ILE A 242 6.33 -17.89 19.60
C ILE A 242 6.86 -17.53 20.98
N GLN A 243 6.00 -17.62 22.00
CA GLN A 243 6.35 -17.35 23.39
C GLN A 243 5.68 -18.38 24.31
N ALA A 244 6.45 -19.06 25.15
CA ALA A 244 5.95 -20.01 26.14
C ALA A 244 7.00 -20.29 27.20
N GLY A 245 6.54 -20.49 28.46
CA GLY A 245 7.40 -20.87 29.57
C GLY A 245 8.38 -19.79 30.04
N SER A 246 8.95 -20.03 31.24
CA SER A 246 9.96 -19.15 31.87
C SER A 246 11.06 -19.92 32.58
N SER A 247 10.94 -21.24 32.69
CA SER A 247 11.89 -22.13 33.39
C SER A 247 11.91 -23.49 32.73
N ASP A 248 13.07 -24.12 32.72
CA ASP A 248 13.35 -25.46 32.18
C ASP A 248 12.64 -26.61 32.90
N SER A 249 12.28 -26.42 34.17
CA SER A 249 11.65 -27.45 35.00
C SER A 249 10.16 -27.26 35.23
N VAL A 250 9.54 -26.27 34.57
CA VAL A 250 8.13 -25.91 34.73
C VAL A 250 7.39 -25.92 33.39
N ILE A 251 6.34 -26.72 33.30
CA ILE A 251 5.37 -26.66 32.20
C ILE A 251 4.48 -25.44 32.42
N PRO A 252 4.37 -24.49 31.45
CA PRO A 252 3.55 -23.31 31.62
C PRO A 252 2.05 -23.60 31.47
N ASP A 253 1.21 -22.63 31.87
CA ASP A 253 -0.25 -22.71 31.68
C ASP A 253 -0.69 -22.32 30.25
N SER A 254 0.17 -21.62 29.49
CA SER A 254 -0.18 -21.16 28.13
C SER A 254 1.03 -21.07 27.20
N ALA A 255 0.74 -21.12 25.91
CA ALA A 255 1.67 -20.83 24.82
C ALA A 255 1.01 -19.85 23.84
N PHE A 256 1.78 -18.91 23.31
CA PHE A 256 1.34 -17.87 22.38
C PHE A 256 2.14 -17.92 21.09
N CYS A 257 1.48 -17.72 19.94
CA CYS A 257 2.16 -17.40 18.69
C CYS A 257 1.46 -16.27 17.93
N LYS A 258 2.22 -15.59 17.08
CA LYS A 258 1.72 -14.56 16.14
C LYS A 258 2.34 -14.81 14.77
N GLY A 259 1.56 -14.53 13.71
CA GLY A 259 2.02 -14.72 12.36
C GLY A 259 1.23 -13.93 11.34
N THR A 260 1.51 -14.18 10.07
CA THR A 260 0.90 -13.50 8.95
C THR A 260 0.53 -14.47 7.83
N VAL A 261 -0.52 -14.12 7.09
CA VAL A 261 -0.95 -14.81 5.87
C VAL A 261 -0.89 -13.82 4.71
N ARG A 262 -0.39 -14.29 3.55
CA ARG A 262 -0.39 -13.53 2.30
C ARG A 262 -1.00 -14.38 1.20
N THR A 263 -1.90 -13.79 0.39
CA THR A 263 -2.46 -14.44 -0.80
C THR A 263 -3.02 -13.40 -1.76
N PHE A 264 -3.18 -13.78 -3.03
CA PHE A 264 -3.79 -12.94 -4.07
C PHE A 264 -5.28 -13.26 -4.30
N ASP A 265 -5.88 -14.09 -3.47
CA ASP A 265 -7.23 -14.63 -3.66
C ASP A 265 -8.00 -14.57 -2.34
N THR A 266 -9.13 -13.85 -2.32
CA THR A 266 -9.97 -13.67 -1.13
C THR A 266 -10.67 -14.96 -0.69
N GLU A 267 -10.88 -15.93 -1.60
CA GLU A 267 -11.39 -17.26 -1.24
C GLU A 267 -10.33 -18.05 -0.49
N LEU A 268 -9.05 -17.92 -0.90
CA LEU A 268 -7.94 -18.54 -0.17
C LEU A 268 -7.74 -17.93 1.22
N GLN A 269 -7.91 -16.61 1.38
CA GLN A 269 -7.93 -15.98 2.71
C GLN A 269 -8.93 -16.71 3.64
N THR A 270 -10.17 -16.86 3.16
CA THR A 270 -11.24 -17.53 3.89
C THR A 270 -10.92 -19.00 4.17
N HIS A 271 -10.36 -19.68 3.16
CA HIS A 271 -9.97 -21.09 3.30
C HIS A 271 -8.89 -21.28 4.37
N ILE A 272 -7.82 -20.47 4.33
CA ILE A 272 -6.70 -20.57 5.29
C ILE A 272 -7.19 -20.29 6.71
N GLN A 273 -7.92 -19.21 6.95
CA GLN A 273 -8.50 -18.86 8.23
C GLN A 273 -9.37 -20.01 8.79
N THR A 274 -10.29 -20.54 7.96
CA THR A 274 -11.19 -21.64 8.34
C THR A 274 -10.44 -22.91 8.67
N LYS A 275 -9.37 -23.21 7.92
CA LYS A 275 -8.53 -24.40 8.18
C LYS A 275 -7.71 -24.27 9.46
N MET A 276 -7.19 -23.09 9.76
CA MET A 276 -6.48 -22.82 11.01
C MET A 276 -7.40 -23.03 12.21
N ASP A 277 -8.61 -22.48 12.17
CA ASP A 277 -9.60 -22.64 13.25
C ASP A 277 -10.01 -24.11 13.44
N LYS A 278 -10.31 -24.84 12.36
CA LYS A 278 -10.63 -26.26 12.41
C LYS A 278 -9.49 -27.12 12.97
N LEU A 279 -8.24 -26.73 12.68
CA LEU A 279 -7.07 -27.42 13.24
C LEU A 279 -7.00 -27.22 14.75
N LEU A 280 -7.20 -25.97 15.23
CA LEU A 280 -7.25 -25.67 16.66
C LEU A 280 -8.41 -26.37 17.37
N GLN A 281 -9.61 -26.43 16.77
CA GLN A 281 -10.75 -27.20 17.29
C GLN A 281 -10.39 -28.67 17.46
N GLY A 282 -9.72 -29.27 16.46
CA GLY A 282 -9.26 -30.66 16.54
C GLY A 282 -8.24 -30.91 17.65
N LEU A 283 -7.27 -30.00 17.81
CA LEU A 283 -6.28 -30.07 18.89
C LEU A 283 -6.92 -29.85 20.27
N ALA A 284 -7.88 -28.95 20.37
CA ALA A 284 -8.62 -28.73 21.61
C ALA A 284 -9.40 -29.99 22.06
N LEU A 285 -10.08 -30.63 21.13
CA LEU A 285 -10.80 -31.87 21.41
C LEU A 285 -9.87 -33.04 21.77
N ALA A 286 -8.71 -33.13 21.13
CA ALA A 286 -7.77 -34.23 21.35
C ALA A 286 -6.97 -34.11 22.65
N ASN A 287 -6.77 -32.89 23.16
CA ASN A 287 -5.85 -32.60 24.26
C ASN A 287 -6.50 -31.91 25.47
N ASP A 288 -7.83 -31.78 25.50
CA ASP A 288 -8.58 -31.12 26.57
C ASP A 288 -8.09 -29.68 26.89
N ILE A 289 -7.72 -28.93 25.84
CA ILE A 289 -7.29 -27.54 25.95
C ILE A 289 -8.40 -26.57 25.56
N THR A 290 -8.20 -25.28 25.89
CA THR A 290 -8.92 -24.16 25.29
C THR A 290 -7.94 -23.29 24.49
N TYR A 291 -8.47 -22.48 23.57
CA TYR A 291 -7.66 -21.56 22.79
C TYR A 291 -8.41 -20.27 22.46
N ASP A 292 -7.65 -19.21 22.21
CA ASP A 292 -8.12 -17.98 21.59
C ASP A 292 -7.38 -17.80 20.25
N MET A 293 -8.13 -17.58 19.17
CA MET A 293 -7.59 -17.18 17.88
C MET A 293 -8.13 -15.80 17.49
N ASN A 294 -7.24 -14.83 17.39
CA ASN A 294 -7.56 -13.55 16.78
C ASN A 294 -6.98 -13.53 15.36
N TYR A 295 -7.85 -13.41 14.35
CA TYR A 295 -7.48 -13.32 12.95
C TYR A 295 -7.98 -12.00 12.39
N VAL A 296 -7.05 -11.11 12.05
CA VAL A 296 -7.33 -9.80 11.48
C VAL A 296 -7.11 -9.87 9.97
N ARG A 297 -8.19 -9.73 9.22
CA ARG A 297 -8.08 -9.59 7.77
C ARG A 297 -7.54 -8.22 7.45
N GLY A 298 -6.46 -8.20 6.70
CA GLY A 298 -5.86 -6.99 6.18
C GLY A 298 -6.55 -6.50 4.91
N TYR A 299 -5.82 -5.72 4.12
CA TYR A 299 -6.27 -5.19 2.84
C TYR A 299 -6.63 -6.32 1.88
N LEU A 300 -7.48 -6.02 0.90
CA LEU A 300 -7.73 -6.93 -0.20
C LEU A 300 -6.47 -7.04 -1.08
N PRO A 301 -6.32 -8.09 -1.89
CA PRO A 301 -5.33 -8.08 -2.95
C PRO A 301 -5.56 -6.90 -3.90
N VAL A 302 -4.50 -6.19 -4.27
CA VAL A 302 -4.58 -5.18 -5.33
C VAL A 302 -4.78 -5.90 -6.65
N HIS A 303 -5.94 -5.69 -7.27
CA HIS A 303 -6.34 -6.39 -8.49
C HIS A 303 -6.68 -5.37 -9.59
N ASN A 304 -5.79 -5.23 -10.56
CA ASN A 304 -5.95 -4.31 -11.68
C ASN A 304 -7.02 -4.81 -12.65
N HIS A 305 -7.93 -3.92 -13.06
CA HIS A 305 -8.88 -4.20 -14.13
C HIS A 305 -8.16 -4.20 -15.47
N ALA A 306 -8.48 -5.15 -16.31
CA ALA A 306 -7.74 -5.41 -17.56
C ALA A 306 -7.75 -4.22 -18.53
N ASP A 307 -8.89 -3.53 -18.66
CA ASP A 307 -9.03 -2.34 -19.50
C ASP A 307 -8.19 -1.17 -18.97
N ALA A 308 -8.19 -0.93 -17.66
CA ALA A 308 -7.39 0.12 -17.05
C ALA A 308 -5.87 -0.19 -17.09
N TYR A 309 -5.49 -1.46 -16.97
CA TYR A 309 -4.11 -1.89 -17.20
C TYR A 309 -3.65 -1.59 -18.63
N GLU A 310 -4.47 -1.87 -19.63
CA GLU A 310 -4.11 -1.55 -21.04
C GLU A 310 -3.95 -0.04 -21.24
N VAL A 311 -4.73 0.81 -20.54
CA VAL A 311 -4.54 2.27 -20.55
C VAL A 311 -3.17 2.66 -20.00
N VAL A 312 -2.75 2.13 -18.85
CA VAL A 312 -1.41 2.38 -18.28
C VAL A 312 -0.32 1.94 -19.25
N LYS A 313 -0.43 0.74 -19.81
CA LYS A 313 0.55 0.22 -20.78
C LYS A 313 0.61 1.07 -22.07
N GLN A 314 -0.54 1.51 -22.57
CA GLN A 314 -0.62 2.39 -23.73
C GLN A 314 0.02 3.74 -23.44
N ALA A 315 -0.24 4.34 -22.29
CA ALA A 315 0.31 5.62 -21.86
C ALA A 315 1.84 5.58 -21.83
N ALA A 316 2.43 4.59 -21.19
CA ALA A 316 3.88 4.41 -21.16
C ALA A 316 4.48 4.23 -22.57
N ASN A 317 3.86 3.40 -23.42
CA ASN A 317 4.35 3.13 -24.78
C ASN A 317 4.28 4.37 -25.69
N GLU A 318 3.20 5.14 -25.64
CA GLU A 318 3.05 6.36 -26.47
C GLU A 318 4.04 7.46 -26.05
N MET A 319 4.44 7.50 -24.80
CA MET A 319 5.49 8.40 -24.30
C MET A 319 6.91 7.82 -24.46
N HIS A 320 7.04 6.66 -25.08
CA HIS A 320 8.32 5.95 -25.24
C HIS A 320 9.03 5.66 -23.89
N LEU A 321 8.27 5.51 -22.81
CA LEU A 321 8.78 5.04 -21.52
C LEU A 321 9.00 3.52 -21.57
N ARG A 322 9.94 3.05 -20.77
CA ARG A 322 10.18 1.61 -20.66
C ARG A 322 9.08 0.98 -19.78
N PHE A 323 8.15 0.29 -20.43
CA PHE A 323 7.12 -0.50 -19.75
C PHE A 323 7.57 -1.96 -19.58
N ASN A 324 7.28 -2.54 -18.41
CA ASN A 324 7.48 -3.96 -18.13
C ASN A 324 6.27 -4.52 -17.38
N GLU A 325 6.00 -5.80 -17.56
CA GLU A 325 5.05 -6.50 -16.72
C GLU A 325 5.67 -6.76 -15.34
N SER A 326 4.97 -6.41 -14.24
CA SER A 326 5.46 -6.63 -12.90
C SER A 326 5.29 -8.08 -12.46
N GLU A 327 6.18 -8.54 -11.59
CA GLU A 327 5.98 -9.79 -10.85
C GLU A 327 4.89 -9.61 -9.77
N LEU A 328 4.36 -10.72 -9.26
CA LEU A 328 3.50 -10.73 -8.09
C LEU A 328 4.28 -10.33 -6.84
N MET A 329 3.73 -9.46 -6.01
CA MET A 329 4.39 -8.93 -4.82
C MET A 329 3.64 -9.35 -3.55
N MET A 330 4.34 -10.03 -2.63
CA MET A 330 3.77 -10.50 -1.35
C MET A 330 3.67 -9.39 -0.29
N ILE A 331 3.36 -8.15 -0.72
CA ILE A 331 3.13 -6.96 0.11
C ILE A 331 1.68 -6.51 -0.02
N GLY A 332 1.19 -5.78 0.97
CA GLY A 332 -0.16 -5.20 0.97
C GLY A 332 -0.16 -3.75 0.52
N GLU A 333 -1.32 -3.27 0.04
CA GLU A 333 -1.57 -1.88 -0.33
C GLU A 333 -3.09 -1.63 -0.26
N ASP A 334 -3.51 -0.62 0.49
CA ASP A 334 -4.93 -0.35 0.72
C ASP A 334 -5.65 0.34 -0.47
N PHE A 335 -4.91 0.69 -1.54
CA PHE A 335 -5.47 1.05 -2.84
C PHE A 335 -6.43 -0.02 -3.38
N SER A 336 -6.27 -1.25 -2.95
CA SER A 336 -7.15 -2.38 -3.23
C SER A 336 -8.61 -2.10 -2.92
N HIS A 337 -8.92 -1.29 -1.89
CA HIS A 337 -10.29 -0.93 -1.54
C HIS A 337 -10.92 -0.03 -2.62
N TYR A 338 -10.16 0.89 -3.21
CA TYR A 338 -10.64 1.71 -4.32
C TYR A 338 -10.97 0.86 -5.54
N LEU A 339 -10.09 -0.09 -5.89
CA LEU A 339 -10.28 -0.99 -7.03
C LEU A 339 -11.46 -1.95 -6.87
N LYS A 340 -11.87 -2.23 -5.64
CA LYS A 340 -13.11 -2.98 -5.35
C LYS A 340 -14.36 -2.19 -5.71
N VAL A 341 -14.29 -0.85 -5.62
CA VAL A 341 -15.45 0.05 -5.77
C VAL A 341 -15.51 0.65 -7.19
N ARG A 342 -14.37 0.93 -7.78
CA ARG A 342 -14.26 1.51 -9.12
C ARG A 342 -13.25 0.76 -9.99
N PRO A 343 -13.51 0.64 -11.30
CA PRO A 343 -12.48 0.18 -12.23
C PRO A 343 -11.23 1.05 -12.13
N GLY A 344 -10.06 0.44 -12.33
CA GLY A 344 -8.82 1.18 -12.26
C GLY A 344 -7.59 0.28 -12.31
N ALA A 345 -6.43 0.88 -12.20
CA ALA A 345 -5.16 0.17 -12.16
C ALA A 345 -4.15 0.86 -11.23
N PHE A 346 -3.34 0.02 -10.61
CA PHE A 346 -2.16 0.40 -9.86
C PHE A 346 -0.91 0.04 -10.65
N PHE A 347 0.04 0.96 -10.69
CA PHE A 347 1.31 0.72 -11.37
C PHE A 347 2.49 1.14 -10.49
N LEU A 348 3.68 0.69 -10.84
CA LEU A 348 4.90 0.99 -10.11
C LEU A 348 5.79 1.86 -10.99
N THR A 349 6.29 2.94 -10.43
CA THR A 349 7.27 3.80 -11.07
C THR A 349 8.65 3.54 -10.47
N GLY A 350 9.60 3.07 -11.28
CA GLY A 350 10.95 2.83 -10.84
C GLY A 350 11.64 4.10 -10.36
N CYS A 351 12.20 4.07 -9.16
CA CYS A 351 12.92 5.18 -8.53
C CYS A 351 14.29 4.80 -7.96
N GLY A 352 14.75 3.56 -8.20
CA GLY A 352 16.09 3.12 -7.81
C GLY A 352 17.17 3.60 -8.77
N ASN A 353 18.38 3.86 -8.23
CA ASN A 353 19.53 4.28 -9.04
C ASN A 353 20.84 3.78 -8.43
N LYS A 354 21.37 2.69 -8.99
CA LYS A 354 22.62 2.06 -8.53
C LYS A 354 23.84 3.00 -8.65
N GLU A 355 23.88 3.83 -9.67
CA GLU A 355 25.00 4.76 -9.90
C GLU A 355 25.07 5.86 -8.83
N LYS A 356 23.91 6.25 -8.28
CA LYS A 356 23.80 7.22 -7.19
C LYS A 356 23.80 6.55 -5.80
N GLY A 357 23.92 5.22 -5.72
CA GLY A 357 23.82 4.48 -4.46
C GLY A 357 22.41 4.38 -3.89
N ILE A 358 21.37 4.73 -4.65
CA ILE A 358 19.96 4.64 -4.24
C ILE A 358 19.49 3.20 -4.50
N THR A 359 19.72 2.32 -3.53
CA THR A 359 19.45 0.88 -3.64
C THR A 359 18.84 0.27 -2.40
N ALA A 360 18.67 1.05 -1.32
CA ALA A 360 18.04 0.58 -0.11
C ALA A 360 16.57 0.23 -0.37
N PRO A 361 16.07 -0.91 0.16
CA PRO A 361 14.67 -1.28 0.02
C PRO A 361 13.76 -0.36 0.84
N HIS A 362 12.46 -0.40 0.56
CA HIS A 362 11.44 0.26 1.36
C HIS A 362 11.54 -0.16 2.83
N HIS A 363 11.13 0.73 3.74
CA HIS A 363 11.16 0.59 5.20
C HIS A 363 12.59 0.50 5.80
N ASN A 364 13.62 0.74 5.00
CA ASN A 364 15.01 0.75 5.47
C ASN A 364 15.40 2.16 5.96
N PRO A 365 16.17 2.30 7.06
CA PRO A 365 16.66 3.61 7.54
C PRO A 365 17.51 4.42 6.54
N HIS A 366 18.01 3.77 5.49
CA HIS A 366 18.76 4.38 4.38
C HIS A 366 17.94 4.47 3.08
N PHE A 367 16.63 4.27 3.14
CA PHE A 367 15.77 4.41 1.96
C PHE A 367 15.89 5.82 1.39
N ASP A 368 15.98 5.92 0.08
CA ASP A 368 15.87 7.17 -0.69
C ASP A 368 15.39 6.84 -2.11
N ILE A 369 15.03 7.86 -2.84
CA ILE A 369 14.49 7.76 -4.20
C ILE A 369 15.27 8.67 -5.16
N ASP A 370 15.47 8.23 -6.38
CA ASP A 370 15.93 9.13 -7.44
C ASP A 370 14.77 10.01 -7.88
N GLU A 371 14.74 11.25 -7.41
CA GLU A 371 13.68 12.22 -7.61
C GLU A 371 13.37 12.50 -9.11
N ARG A 372 14.28 12.12 -10.02
CA ARG A 372 13.99 12.15 -11.47
C ARG A 372 12.82 11.22 -11.86
N ALA A 373 12.44 10.27 -11.00
CA ALA A 373 11.27 9.42 -11.19
C ALA A 373 9.96 10.23 -11.27
N PHE A 374 9.89 11.40 -10.65
CA PHE A 374 8.67 12.19 -10.53
C PHE A 374 8.08 12.61 -11.88
N LYS A 375 8.92 13.07 -12.81
CA LYS A 375 8.44 13.45 -14.14
C LYS A 375 7.87 12.27 -14.94
N TYR A 376 8.38 11.05 -14.72
CA TYR A 376 7.87 9.86 -15.39
C TYR A 376 6.48 9.50 -14.85
N ALA A 377 6.30 9.46 -13.52
CA ALA A 377 5.01 9.21 -12.92
C ALA A 377 3.98 10.32 -13.23
N ALA A 378 4.38 11.59 -13.16
CA ALA A 378 3.49 12.70 -13.48
C ALA A 378 3.06 12.68 -14.96
N SER A 379 3.98 12.42 -15.89
CA SER A 379 3.65 12.31 -17.30
C SER A 379 2.76 11.12 -17.61
N GLU A 380 2.94 10.00 -16.89
CA GLU A 380 2.06 8.82 -16.98
C GLU A 380 0.63 9.16 -16.60
N PHE A 381 0.41 9.82 -15.45
CA PHE A 381 -0.93 10.27 -15.05
C PHE A 381 -1.58 11.21 -16.09
N LEU A 382 -0.82 12.18 -16.61
CA LEU A 382 -1.33 13.11 -17.61
C LEU A 382 -1.70 12.41 -18.93
N LYS A 383 -0.89 11.43 -19.35
CA LYS A 383 -1.16 10.66 -20.56
C LYS A 383 -2.36 9.72 -20.40
N ILE A 384 -2.56 9.17 -19.19
CA ILE A 384 -3.78 8.44 -18.86
C ILE A 384 -5.02 9.33 -19.04
N LEU A 385 -5.00 10.60 -18.59
CA LEU A 385 -6.13 11.53 -18.79
C LEU A 385 -6.43 11.78 -20.28
N GLU A 386 -5.41 11.87 -21.10
CA GLU A 386 -5.57 12.03 -22.58
C GLU A 386 -6.22 10.78 -23.19
N ILE A 387 -5.74 9.58 -22.83
CA ILE A 387 -6.30 8.32 -23.35
C ILE A 387 -7.74 8.10 -22.85
N GLU A 388 -8.03 8.45 -21.61
CA GLU A 388 -9.39 8.42 -21.02
C GLU A 388 -10.28 9.56 -21.49
N GLN A 389 -9.82 10.39 -22.42
CA GLN A 389 -10.57 11.49 -23.04
C GLN A 389 -11.02 12.59 -22.07
N VAL A 390 -10.27 12.81 -21.01
CA VAL A 390 -10.49 13.90 -20.04
C VAL A 390 -9.71 15.16 -20.42
N LEU A 391 -8.61 14.99 -21.15
CA LEU A 391 -7.78 16.06 -21.73
C LEU A 391 -7.78 16.03 -23.26
#